data_e2acf58fd3521f7a645f44c5254be0f8
#
_entry.id   e2acf58fd3521f7a645f44c5254be0f8
#
_cell.length_a   1.000
_cell.length_b   1.000
_cell.length_c   1.000
_cell.angle_alpha   90.00
_cell.angle_beta   90.00
_cell.angle_gamma   90.00
#
_symmetry.space_group_name_H-M   'P 1'
#
loop_
_entity.id
_entity.type
_entity.pdbx_description
1 polymer ?
#
loop_
_entity_poly.entity_id
_entity_poly.type
_entity_poly.pdbx_seq_one_letter_code
_entity_poly.pdbx_strand_id
1 'polypeptide(L)'
;MHRTVLGLSRLLMLAALLPLGACSKPASEEEDAGMATANISPYNHTGDHIGQLYVNGQWGGNSYAYGGGGSFVCCITYPRKWNSKLVAKVKWTTSSSNPSDPRILTWHEKIVPIERYEKSGTTLNVHFLPEGQVRLLITNLSAGHPDYPGPPPPQAPPDWPPWEHTQSSHDPSLAPPGLPEH
;
A
#
# COMPACT_ATOMS: atom_id res chain seq x y z
N MET A 1 35.26 -91.39 20.68
CA MET A 1 33.96 -91.46 21.39
C MET A 1 33.50 -90.03 21.67
N HIS A 2 32.41 -89.60 21.05
CA HIS A 2 31.35 -88.66 21.51
C HIS A 2 31.78 -87.32 22.08
N ARG A 3 31.17 -86.17 21.77
CA ARG A 3 29.83 -85.81 21.27
C ARG A 3 29.84 -84.35 20.85
N THR A 4 29.23 -84.09 19.77
CA THR A 4 28.71 -82.78 19.30
C THR A 4 27.92 -82.06 20.36
N VAL A 5 28.09 -80.72 20.48
CA VAL A 5 27.01 -79.80 20.90
C VAL A 5 27.07 -78.50 20.04
N LEU A 6 26.03 -78.36 19.25
CA LEU A 6 25.71 -77.13 18.56
C LEU A 6 25.38 -75.98 19.56
N GLY A 7 26.07 -74.88 19.47
CA GLY A 7 25.72 -73.61 20.14
C GLY A 7 25.14 -72.62 19.14
N LEU A 8 23.85 -72.52 19.13
CA LEU A 8 23.06 -71.65 18.30
C LEU A 8 23.23 -70.24 18.77
N SER A 9 24.08 -69.45 18.08
CA SER A 9 24.23 -68.01 18.34
C SER A 9 23.08 -67.25 17.75
N ARG A 10 22.12 -66.86 18.58
CA ARG A 10 21.02 -65.92 18.22
C ARG A 10 21.59 -64.57 18.18
N LEU A 11 21.81 -64.04 16.96
CA LEU A 11 22.11 -62.65 16.68
C LEU A 11 20.83 -61.86 16.89
N LEU A 12 20.70 -61.23 18.05
CA LEU A 12 19.66 -60.21 18.29
C LEU A 12 20.02 -58.94 17.53
N MET A 13 19.43 -58.73 16.35
CA MET A 13 19.37 -57.44 15.70
C MET A 13 18.41 -56.54 16.49
N LEU A 14 18.97 -55.69 17.34
CA LEU A 14 18.24 -54.58 17.97
C LEU A 14 18.14 -53.47 16.96
N ALA A 15 17.02 -53.42 16.19
CA ALA A 15 16.70 -52.31 15.32
C ALA A 15 16.33 -51.09 16.20
N ALA A 16 17.26 -50.19 16.38
CA ALA A 16 17.01 -48.89 17.00
C ALA A 16 16.14 -48.05 16.05
N LEU A 17 14.83 -48.07 16.29
CA LEU A 17 13.90 -47.09 15.71
C LEU A 17 14.19 -45.71 16.35
N LEU A 18 14.96 -44.86 15.68
CA LEU A 18 15.07 -43.46 15.99
C LEU A 18 13.77 -42.78 15.56
N PRO A 19 13.04 -42.09 16.45
CA PRO A 19 11.93 -41.26 16.04
C PRO A 19 12.50 -40.01 15.39
N LEU A 20 12.46 -39.93 14.06
CA LEU A 20 12.62 -38.69 13.32
C LEU A 20 11.38 -37.79 13.56
N GLY A 21 11.24 -37.28 14.76
CA GLY A 21 10.33 -36.22 15.11
C GLY A 21 10.96 -34.84 14.82
N ALA A 22 11.29 -34.59 13.58
CA ALA A 22 11.55 -33.21 13.14
C ALA A 22 10.21 -32.51 12.99
N CYS A 23 9.64 -32.04 14.11
CA CYS A 23 8.70 -30.94 14.08
C CYS A 23 9.47 -29.66 13.70
N SER A 24 9.71 -29.48 12.42
CA SER A 24 10.05 -28.17 11.86
C SER A 24 8.82 -27.29 12.03
N LYS A 25 8.73 -26.54 13.11
CA LYS A 25 7.89 -25.35 13.12
C LYS A 25 8.32 -24.48 11.94
N PRO A 26 7.42 -24.11 11.03
CA PRO A 26 7.76 -23.15 10.01
C PRO A 26 8.10 -21.83 10.72
N ALA A 27 9.36 -21.43 10.69
CA ALA A 27 9.87 -20.20 11.30
C ALA A 27 9.32 -18.92 10.64
N SER A 28 8.46 -19.05 9.61
CA SER A 28 7.91 -17.94 8.84
C SER A 28 6.59 -17.38 9.35
N GLU A 29 5.86 -18.08 10.22
CA GLU A 29 4.54 -17.61 10.69
C GLU A 29 4.59 -16.73 11.95
N GLU A 30 5.62 -16.79 12.76
CA GLU A 30 5.71 -15.98 13.99
C GLU A 30 6.33 -14.59 13.78
N GLU A 31 7.21 -14.39 12.78
CA GLU A 31 7.77 -13.07 12.48
C GLU A 31 6.80 -12.16 11.71
N ASP A 32 5.87 -12.71 10.93
CA ASP A 32 4.89 -11.94 10.15
C ASP A 32 3.60 -11.62 10.94
N ALA A 33 3.39 -12.22 12.10
CA ALA A 33 2.19 -11.99 12.92
C ALA A 33 2.05 -10.55 13.45
N GLY A 34 3.11 -9.75 13.38
CA GLY A 34 3.13 -8.36 13.85
C GLY A 34 2.94 -7.29 12.77
N MET A 35 3.19 -7.59 11.49
CA MET A 35 3.20 -6.62 10.39
C MET A 35 2.17 -6.96 9.32
N ALA A 36 1.73 -5.95 8.60
CA ALA A 36 0.87 -6.06 7.42
C ALA A 36 1.38 -5.13 6.32
N THR A 37 0.91 -5.35 5.09
CA THR A 37 1.24 -4.53 3.93
C THR A 37 -0.01 -3.84 3.41
N ALA A 38 0.10 -2.58 3.00
CA ALA A 38 -0.98 -1.82 2.39
C ALA A 38 -0.51 -1.11 1.12
N ASN A 39 -1.34 -1.13 0.09
CA ASN A 39 -1.18 -0.28 -1.08
C ASN A 39 -1.41 1.19 -0.69
N ILE A 40 -0.81 2.11 -1.42
CA ILE A 40 -1.00 3.56 -1.22
C ILE A 40 -2.04 4.03 -2.23
N SER A 41 -3.04 4.78 -1.77
CA SER A 41 -4.10 5.36 -2.60
C SER A 41 -4.29 6.83 -2.24
N PRO A 42 -3.87 7.78 -3.12
CA PRO A 42 -4.05 9.20 -2.87
C PRO A 42 -5.48 9.66 -3.18
N TYR A 43 -5.96 10.61 -2.36
CA TYR A 43 -7.18 11.40 -2.55
C TYR A 43 -6.84 12.88 -2.41
N ASN A 44 -7.10 13.66 -3.42
CA ASN A 44 -6.75 15.08 -3.45
C ASN A 44 -8.01 15.95 -3.40
N HIS A 45 -8.22 16.63 -2.29
CA HIS A 45 -9.34 17.54 -2.06
C HIS A 45 -8.98 19.01 -2.33
N THR A 46 -7.90 19.24 -3.09
CA THR A 46 -7.39 20.59 -3.39
C THR A 46 -7.41 20.87 -4.88
N GLY A 47 -7.33 22.14 -5.23
CA GLY A 47 -7.24 22.60 -6.62
C GLY A 47 -5.84 22.49 -7.23
N ASP A 48 -4.84 22.06 -6.48
CA ASP A 48 -3.50 21.81 -7.00
C ASP A 48 -3.34 20.34 -7.42
N HIS A 49 -2.48 20.09 -8.38
CA HIS A 49 -2.10 18.75 -8.80
C HIS A 49 -1.04 18.18 -7.85
N ILE A 50 -1.23 16.96 -7.37
CA ILE A 50 -0.21 16.19 -6.65
C ILE A 50 0.58 15.39 -7.69
N GLY A 51 1.77 15.87 -8.05
CA GLY A 51 2.57 15.27 -9.13
C GLY A 51 3.34 14.04 -8.67
N GLN A 52 3.82 14.04 -7.43
CA GLN A 52 4.56 12.94 -6.82
C GLN A 52 4.16 12.79 -5.36
N LEU A 53 3.97 11.55 -4.94
CA LEU A 53 3.71 11.19 -3.55
C LEU A 53 4.70 10.11 -3.11
N TYR A 54 5.24 10.28 -1.91
CA TYR A 54 6.03 9.26 -1.21
C TYR A 54 5.56 9.12 0.23
N VAL A 55 5.40 7.89 0.69
CA VAL A 55 5.10 7.57 2.09
C VAL A 55 6.22 6.68 2.62
N ASN A 56 6.92 7.14 3.64
CA ASN A 56 8.13 6.49 4.19
C ASN A 56 9.16 6.14 3.10
N GLY A 57 9.27 6.99 2.06
CA GLY A 57 10.16 6.79 0.92
C GLY A 57 9.61 5.88 -0.19
N GLN A 58 8.48 5.22 0.00
CA GLN A 58 7.83 4.42 -1.03
C GLN A 58 7.00 5.31 -1.95
N TRP A 59 7.14 5.12 -3.27
CA TRP A 59 6.33 5.80 -4.27
C TRP A 59 4.85 5.50 -4.07
N GLY A 60 4.00 6.52 -4.02
CA GLY A 60 2.58 6.44 -3.77
C GLY A 60 1.69 6.96 -4.91
N GLY A 61 2.30 7.26 -6.06
CA GLY A 61 1.54 7.74 -7.22
C GLY A 61 1.41 9.25 -7.30
N ASN A 62 0.37 9.69 -8.01
CA ASN A 62 -0.03 11.07 -8.20
C ASN A 62 -1.54 11.21 -8.05
N SER A 63 -2.05 12.43 -8.06
CA SER A 63 -3.49 12.70 -8.07
C SER A 63 -3.77 14.06 -8.69
N TYR A 64 -4.72 14.12 -9.62
CA TYR A 64 -5.22 15.39 -10.17
C TYR A 64 -5.97 16.17 -9.11
N ALA A 65 -6.18 17.46 -9.37
CA ALA A 65 -7.03 18.32 -8.54
C ALA A 65 -8.41 17.70 -8.37
N TYR A 66 -8.91 17.67 -7.13
CA TYR A 66 -10.18 17.04 -6.74
C TYR A 66 -10.38 15.61 -7.22
N GLY A 67 -9.28 14.86 -7.37
CA GLY A 67 -9.27 13.48 -7.86
C GLY A 67 -8.70 12.48 -6.85
N GLY A 68 -8.67 11.19 -7.23
CA GLY A 68 -8.03 10.14 -6.45
C GLY A 68 -8.88 8.90 -6.27
N GLY A 69 -8.34 7.93 -5.51
CA GLY A 69 -8.99 6.66 -5.18
C GLY A 69 -9.01 5.61 -6.29
N GLY A 70 -8.47 5.93 -7.47
CA GLY A 70 -8.44 5.01 -8.62
C GLY A 70 -7.11 4.27 -8.80
N SER A 71 -6.06 4.67 -8.09
CA SER A 71 -4.73 4.07 -8.20
C SER A 71 -4.35 3.34 -6.93
N PHE A 72 -3.78 2.15 -7.09
CA PHE A 72 -3.17 1.40 -5.99
C PHE A 72 -1.70 1.18 -6.32
N VAL A 73 -0.82 1.87 -5.59
CA VAL A 73 0.63 1.71 -5.75
C VAL A 73 1.17 0.91 -4.58
N CYS A 74 1.94 -0.12 -4.85
CA CYS A 74 2.57 -0.95 -3.83
C CYS A 74 3.73 -0.21 -3.18
N CYS A 75 4.07 -0.41 -1.97
CA CYS A 75 3.33 -0.83 -0.77
C CYS A 75 4.06 -0.25 0.42
N ILE A 76 3.38 -0.02 1.52
CA ILE A 76 4.02 0.22 2.81
C ILE A 76 3.80 -0.97 3.73
N THR A 77 4.73 -1.17 4.65
CA THR A 77 4.59 -2.12 5.76
C THR A 77 4.25 -1.37 7.04
N TYR A 78 3.32 -1.90 7.82
CA TYR A 78 2.84 -1.25 9.04
C TYR A 78 2.45 -2.31 10.09
N PRO A 79 2.42 -1.98 11.41
CA PRO A 79 2.01 -2.92 12.47
C PRO A 79 0.55 -3.34 12.31
N ARG A 80 0.23 -4.62 12.48
CA ARG A 80 -1.18 -5.10 12.49
C ARG A 80 -2.00 -4.51 13.65
N LYS A 81 -1.34 -4.22 14.78
CA LYS A 81 -1.96 -3.55 15.92
C LYS A 81 -1.59 -2.08 15.92
N TRP A 82 -2.59 -1.23 15.87
CA TRP A 82 -2.40 0.21 15.97
C TRP A 82 -1.82 0.62 17.33
N ASN A 83 -1.01 1.67 17.33
CA ASN A 83 -0.58 2.36 18.54
C ASN A 83 -0.51 3.88 18.28
N SER A 84 -0.63 4.67 19.33
CA SER A 84 -0.71 6.14 19.23
C SER A 84 0.58 6.83 18.76
N LYS A 85 1.70 6.11 18.64
CA LYS A 85 2.98 6.64 18.17
C LYS A 85 3.19 6.35 16.68
N LEU A 86 2.23 5.66 16.04
CA LEU A 86 2.35 5.28 14.64
C LEU A 86 2.21 6.49 13.74
N VAL A 87 3.29 6.85 13.07
CA VAL A 87 3.38 7.97 12.14
C VAL A 87 3.99 7.52 10.81
N ALA A 88 3.74 8.26 9.74
CA ALA A 88 4.46 8.12 8.50
C ALA A 88 4.98 9.48 8.00
N LYS A 89 6.13 9.45 7.35
CA LYS A 89 6.68 10.59 6.64
C LYS A 89 6.05 10.65 5.26
N VAL A 90 5.29 11.70 5.00
CA VAL A 90 4.66 11.98 3.71
C VAL A 90 5.43 13.09 3.02
N LYS A 91 5.90 12.83 1.82
CA LYS A 91 6.57 13.80 0.96
C LYS A 91 5.84 13.87 -0.37
N TRP A 92 5.51 15.07 -0.83
CA TRP A 92 4.76 15.24 -2.08
C TRP A 92 5.11 16.52 -2.79
N THR A 93 4.72 16.60 -4.07
CA THR A 93 4.79 17.84 -4.85
C THR A 93 3.42 18.40 -5.14
N THR A 94 3.31 19.71 -5.16
CA THR A 94 2.15 20.41 -5.73
C THR A 94 2.57 21.24 -6.92
N SER A 95 1.68 21.35 -7.89
CA SER A 95 1.76 22.29 -9.01
C SER A 95 0.37 22.84 -9.30
N SER A 96 0.29 23.96 -10.01
CA SER A 96 -1.01 24.45 -10.47
C SER A 96 -1.63 23.46 -11.44
N SER A 97 -2.93 23.23 -11.32
CA SER A 97 -3.71 22.53 -12.32
C SER A 97 -3.97 23.39 -13.56
N ASN A 98 -3.90 24.72 -13.43
CA ASN A 98 -4.04 25.65 -14.55
C ASN A 98 -2.76 25.68 -15.42
N PRO A 99 -2.81 25.24 -16.70
CA PRO A 99 -1.63 25.22 -17.57
C PRO A 99 -1.01 26.60 -17.81
N SER A 100 -1.79 27.67 -17.64
CA SER A 100 -1.33 29.05 -17.81
C SER A 100 -0.73 29.67 -16.55
N ASP A 101 -0.76 28.95 -15.43
CA ASP A 101 -0.20 29.42 -14.17
C ASP A 101 1.29 29.04 -14.09
N PRO A 102 2.20 30.03 -14.01
CA PRO A 102 3.64 29.77 -13.98
C PRO A 102 4.15 29.22 -12.66
N ARG A 103 3.26 28.87 -11.70
CA ARG A 103 3.70 28.32 -10.41
C ARG A 103 4.59 27.11 -10.58
N ILE A 104 5.75 27.17 -9.94
CA ILE A 104 6.75 26.11 -9.97
C ILE A 104 6.29 24.94 -9.10
N LEU A 105 6.64 23.74 -9.50
CA LEU A 105 6.49 22.53 -8.70
C LEU A 105 7.12 22.74 -7.31
N THR A 106 6.30 22.60 -6.26
CA THR A 106 6.71 22.84 -4.88
C THR A 106 6.74 21.52 -4.11
N TRP A 107 7.83 21.26 -3.40
CA TRP A 107 7.98 20.12 -2.51
C TRP A 107 7.46 20.43 -1.11
N HIS A 108 6.75 19.45 -0.55
CA HIS A 108 6.26 19.46 0.83
C HIS A 108 6.69 18.17 1.53
N GLU A 109 6.87 18.24 2.85
CA GLU A 109 7.15 17.08 3.70
C GLU A 109 6.49 17.26 5.06
N LYS A 110 5.82 16.22 5.57
CA LYS A 110 5.23 16.19 6.91
C LYS A 110 5.37 14.81 7.55
N ILE A 111 5.52 14.79 8.87
CA ILE A 111 5.28 13.60 9.68
C ILE A 111 3.82 13.61 10.07
N VAL A 112 3.08 12.59 9.67
CA VAL A 112 1.63 12.51 9.80
C VAL A 112 1.27 11.27 10.63
N PRO A 113 0.44 11.38 11.68
CA PRO A 113 -0.04 10.21 12.40
C PRO A 113 -0.94 9.35 11.50
N ILE A 114 -0.78 8.03 11.60
CA ILE A 114 -1.73 7.09 11.00
C ILE A 114 -2.91 6.94 11.96
N GLU A 115 -4.10 7.23 11.46
CA GLU A 115 -5.32 7.19 12.25
C GLU A 115 -5.60 5.79 12.78
N ARG A 116 -6.37 5.73 13.89
CA ARG A 116 -6.68 4.47 14.55
C ARG A 116 -7.43 3.52 13.62
N TYR A 117 -6.97 2.30 13.55
CA TYR A 117 -7.64 1.18 12.90
C TYR A 117 -7.78 0.03 13.90
N GLU A 118 -8.90 -0.69 13.85
CA GLU A 118 -9.17 -1.85 14.69
C GLU A 118 -8.72 -3.15 14.02
N LYS A 119 -8.69 -3.17 12.68
CA LYS A 119 -8.29 -4.30 11.86
C LYS A 119 -7.31 -3.86 10.79
N SER A 120 -6.39 -4.74 10.44
CA SER A 120 -5.48 -4.53 9.31
C SER A 120 -6.27 -4.30 8.03
N GLY A 121 -5.91 -3.26 7.28
CA GLY A 121 -6.46 -2.96 5.96
C GLY A 121 -5.43 -3.21 4.86
N THR A 122 -5.89 -3.32 3.64
CA THR A 122 -5.04 -3.51 2.45
C THR A 122 -4.67 -2.21 1.77
N THR A 123 -5.22 -1.08 2.21
CA THR A 123 -4.99 0.23 1.59
C THR A 123 -4.68 1.29 2.65
N LEU A 124 -3.61 2.04 2.43
CA LEU A 124 -3.34 3.31 3.08
C LEU A 124 -3.92 4.42 2.19
N ASN A 125 -5.02 5.01 2.59
CA ASN A 125 -5.60 6.17 1.95
C ASN A 125 -4.91 7.44 2.45
N VAL A 126 -4.39 8.24 1.52
CA VAL A 126 -3.68 9.50 1.78
C VAL A 126 -4.55 10.64 1.30
N HIS A 127 -5.20 11.34 2.21
CA HIS A 127 -6.05 12.48 1.88
C HIS A 127 -5.27 13.79 2.00
N PHE A 128 -5.13 14.50 0.88
CA PHE A 128 -4.62 15.87 0.83
C PHE A 128 -5.80 16.83 0.94
N LEU A 129 -5.86 17.56 2.03
CA LEU A 129 -6.94 18.48 2.36
C LEU A 129 -6.48 19.94 2.18
N PRO A 130 -7.39 20.92 2.12
CA PRO A 130 -7.03 22.34 2.10
C PRO A 130 -6.06 22.72 3.23
N GLU A 131 -5.38 23.83 3.07
CA GLU A 131 -4.39 24.35 4.04
C GLU A 131 -3.21 23.40 4.30
N GLY A 132 -2.94 22.50 3.34
CA GLY A 132 -1.87 21.53 3.42
C GLY A 132 -2.04 20.48 4.52
N GLN A 133 -3.25 20.22 4.97
CA GLN A 133 -3.54 19.13 5.89
C GLN A 133 -3.43 17.79 5.15
N VAL A 134 -2.92 16.77 5.85
CA VAL A 134 -2.82 15.40 5.34
C VAL A 134 -3.37 14.45 6.37
N ARG A 135 -4.24 13.51 5.95
CA ARG A 135 -4.76 12.43 6.79
C ARG A 135 -4.36 11.08 6.22
N LEU A 136 -4.05 10.13 7.10
CA LEU A 136 -3.61 8.77 6.75
C LEU A 136 -4.54 7.73 7.39
N LEU A 137 -5.24 6.97 6.58
CA LEU A 137 -6.20 5.96 7.04
C LEU A 137 -5.86 4.59 6.43
N ILE A 138 -5.74 3.57 7.27
CA ILE A 138 -5.59 2.17 6.83
C ILE A 138 -6.94 1.48 6.91
N THR A 139 -7.45 1.01 5.77
CA THR A 139 -8.76 0.35 5.67
C THR A 139 -8.88 -0.52 4.41
N ASN A 140 -9.95 -1.31 4.34
CA ASN A 140 -10.36 -2.03 3.12
C ASN A 140 -11.47 -1.30 2.36
N LEU A 141 -11.91 -0.14 2.86
CA LEU A 141 -13.00 0.64 2.28
C LEU A 141 -12.45 1.79 1.45
N SER A 142 -13.11 2.14 0.38
CA SER A 142 -12.87 3.34 -0.40
C SER A 142 -13.66 4.52 0.14
N ALA A 143 -13.26 5.75 -0.19
CA ALA A 143 -13.92 6.97 0.28
C ALA A 143 -15.40 7.09 -0.14
N GLY A 144 -15.86 6.34 -1.16
CA GLY A 144 -17.26 6.26 -1.56
C GLY A 144 -18.13 5.29 -0.75
N HIS A 145 -17.53 4.48 0.13
CA HIS A 145 -18.31 3.54 0.94
C HIS A 145 -18.97 4.25 2.13
N PRO A 146 -20.25 3.95 2.48
CA PRO A 146 -20.97 4.63 3.56
C PRO A 146 -20.29 4.50 4.94
N ASP A 147 -19.61 3.40 5.20
CA ASP A 147 -18.90 3.15 6.46
C ASP A 147 -17.43 3.57 6.40
N TYR A 148 -17.00 4.30 5.38
CA TYR A 148 -15.63 4.79 5.30
C TYR A 148 -15.33 5.80 6.42
N PRO A 149 -14.26 5.60 7.23
CA PRO A 149 -14.01 6.43 8.41
C PRO A 149 -13.38 7.79 8.09
N GLY A 150 -13.01 8.02 6.84
CA GLY A 150 -12.32 9.23 6.40
C GLY A 150 -13.22 10.25 5.69
N PRO A 151 -12.62 11.25 5.02
CA PRO A 151 -13.34 12.18 4.19
C PRO A 151 -14.09 11.50 3.05
N PRO A 152 -15.23 12.05 2.57
CA PRO A 152 -15.89 11.56 1.37
C PRO A 152 -14.97 11.65 0.14
N PRO A 153 -15.35 11.09 -1.02
CA PRO A 153 -14.58 11.28 -2.24
C PRO A 153 -14.37 12.77 -2.55
N PRO A 154 -13.18 13.14 -3.08
CA PRO A 154 -12.95 14.51 -3.54
C PRO A 154 -14.03 14.96 -4.53
N GLN A 155 -14.46 16.19 -4.42
CA GLN A 155 -15.44 16.81 -5.31
C GLN A 155 -14.94 18.19 -5.72
N ALA A 156 -14.84 18.42 -7.02
CA ALA A 156 -14.52 19.75 -7.54
C ALA A 156 -15.70 20.72 -7.27
N PRO A 157 -15.42 22.01 -6.99
CA PRO A 157 -16.45 23.03 -6.94
C PRO A 157 -17.23 23.12 -8.27
N PRO A 158 -18.50 23.54 -8.25
CA PRO A 158 -19.32 23.63 -9.48
C PRO A 158 -18.74 24.53 -10.57
N ASP A 159 -17.94 25.52 -10.17
CA ASP A 159 -17.27 26.49 -11.04
C ASP A 159 -15.83 26.09 -11.39
N TRP A 160 -15.42 24.84 -11.05
CA TRP A 160 -14.11 24.35 -11.39
C TRP A 160 -13.92 24.26 -12.91
N PRO A 161 -12.80 24.77 -13.45
CA PRO A 161 -12.62 24.89 -14.88
C PRO A 161 -12.64 23.54 -15.63
N PRO A 162 -13.27 23.46 -16.79
CA PRO A 162 -13.49 22.19 -17.52
C PRO A 162 -12.22 21.53 -18.09
N TRP A 163 -11.10 22.24 -18.23
CA TRP A 163 -9.84 21.63 -18.70
C TRP A 163 -9.28 20.54 -17.76
N GLU A 164 -9.68 20.55 -16.50
CA GLU A 164 -9.32 19.47 -15.56
C GLU A 164 -10.03 18.17 -15.86
N HIS A 165 -11.21 18.23 -16.47
CA HIS A 165 -12.00 17.04 -16.81
C HIS A 165 -11.54 16.36 -18.09
N THR A 166 -10.82 17.09 -18.98
CA THR A 166 -10.37 16.56 -20.27
C THR A 166 -9.12 15.69 -20.17
N GLN A 167 -8.34 15.77 -19.10
CA GLN A 167 -7.16 14.90 -18.92
C GLN A 167 -7.52 13.48 -18.45
N SER A 168 -8.75 13.24 -18.01
CA SER A 168 -9.23 11.92 -17.60
C SER A 168 -9.88 11.12 -18.74
N SER A 169 -10.25 11.77 -19.83
CA SER A 169 -10.76 11.09 -21.02
C SER A 169 -9.65 11.02 -22.06
N HIS A 170 -9.32 9.81 -22.48
CA HIS A 170 -8.58 9.57 -23.70
C HIS A 170 -9.37 10.25 -24.85
N ASP A 171 -9.03 11.49 -25.16
CA ASP A 171 -9.50 12.13 -26.38
C ASP A 171 -8.64 11.58 -27.53
N PRO A 172 -9.17 10.67 -28.36
CA PRO A 172 -8.43 10.12 -29.48
C PRO A 172 -8.07 11.17 -30.52
N SER A 173 -8.64 12.39 -30.45
CA SER A 173 -8.32 13.51 -31.35
C SER A 173 -6.97 14.16 -31.05
N LEU A 174 -6.39 13.91 -29.85
CA LEU A 174 -5.08 14.41 -29.43
C LEU A 174 -3.95 13.39 -29.63
N ALA A 175 -4.23 12.27 -30.27
CA ALA A 175 -3.18 11.33 -30.65
C ALA A 175 -2.23 12.04 -31.65
N PRO A 176 -0.91 12.01 -31.44
CA PRO A 176 0.03 12.60 -32.39
C PRO A 176 -0.17 11.96 -33.76
N PRO A 177 -0.17 12.74 -34.87
CA PRO A 177 -0.36 12.19 -36.18
C PRO A 177 0.78 11.24 -36.56
N GLY A 178 0.42 9.95 -36.74
CA GLY A 178 1.23 9.02 -37.48
C GLY A 178 2.42 8.39 -36.76
N LEU A 179 2.15 7.33 -35.98
CA LEU A 179 3.10 6.21 -35.96
C LEU A 179 2.63 5.21 -37.02
N PRO A 180 3.50 4.78 -37.96
CA PRO A 180 3.14 3.77 -38.94
C PRO A 180 2.85 2.43 -38.24
N GLU A 181 1.75 1.81 -38.59
CA GLU A 181 1.43 0.45 -38.18
C GLU A 181 2.50 -0.51 -38.76
N HIS A 182 3.12 -1.28 -37.87
CA HIS A 182 4.02 -2.40 -38.24
C HIS A 182 3.32 -3.72 -37.98
#